data_4bfea73bbc5cf3436f06453bbb6cd819
#
_entry.id   4bfea73bbc5cf3436f06453bbb6cd819
#
_cell.length_a   1.000
_cell.length_b   1.000
_cell.length_c   1.000
_cell.angle_alpha   90.00
_cell.angle_beta   90.00
_cell.angle_gamma   90.00
#
_symmetry.space_group_name_H-M   'P 1'
#
loop_
_entity.id
_entity.type
_entity.pdbx_description
1 polymer ?
#
loop_
_entity_poly.entity_id
_entity_poly.type
_entity_poly.pdbx_seq_one_letter_code
_entity_poly.pdbx_strand_id
1 'polypeptide(L)'
;MSNYNEIAALNYSGAKLLLRSPAHYKTSLTAEREDTPALRIGRLSHMAAFEPSVFIDTVAEEPDLDRRTKEGKTQYEEFKKNLPDYCITVKKNEFETISRIGESATEAMKSIGFKIEQAEAVYVKDYGNYKLKGRVDAIGEINGDKAIIDLKTCESAEPAIFSKSVANYMYHLQNAWYSEITGITLFYFIAQEKEPPYAWRVYTLDEGSI
;
A
#
# COMPACT_ATOMS: atom_id res chain seq x y z
N MET A 1 14.80 9.96 -9.78
CA MET A 1 13.68 9.12 -10.30
C MET A 1 12.53 10.06 -10.64
N SER A 2 11.89 9.91 -11.80
CA SER A 2 10.70 10.70 -12.14
C SER A 2 9.60 10.40 -11.13
N ASN A 3 8.95 11.44 -10.63
CA ASN A 3 7.84 11.28 -9.69
C ASN A 3 6.72 10.46 -10.37
N TYR A 4 6.31 9.34 -9.79
CA TYR A 4 5.25 8.47 -10.34
C TYR A 4 4.01 9.25 -10.80
N ASN A 5 3.65 10.32 -10.08
CA ASN A 5 2.48 11.13 -10.40
C ASN A 5 2.66 11.97 -11.67
N GLU A 6 3.88 12.32 -12.05
CA GLU A 6 4.20 13.12 -13.24
C GLU A 6 4.23 12.30 -14.53
N ILE A 7 4.25 10.97 -14.43
CA ILE A 7 4.21 10.10 -15.60
C ILE A 7 2.84 10.21 -16.27
N ALA A 8 2.80 10.69 -17.53
CA ALA A 8 1.58 10.81 -18.31
C ALA A 8 1.11 9.43 -18.82
N ALA A 9 0.44 8.66 -17.97
CA ALA A 9 -0.06 7.32 -18.28
C ALA A 9 -1.29 7.00 -17.42
N LEU A 10 -2.17 6.12 -17.90
CA LEU A 10 -3.32 5.64 -17.15
C LEU A 10 -2.86 4.62 -16.10
N ASN A 11 -3.35 4.75 -14.88
CA ASN A 11 -3.14 3.78 -13.82
C ASN A 11 -4.43 3.01 -13.48
N TYR A 12 -4.31 1.94 -12.70
CA TYR A 12 -5.43 1.13 -12.25
C TYR A 12 -6.58 1.95 -11.62
N SER A 13 -6.27 2.92 -10.74
CA SER A 13 -7.30 3.76 -10.11
C SER A 13 -8.05 4.63 -11.12
N GLY A 14 -7.34 5.14 -12.12
CA GLY A 14 -7.94 5.87 -13.24
C GLY A 14 -8.79 4.97 -14.12
N ALA A 15 -8.35 3.73 -14.37
CA ALA A 15 -9.13 2.74 -15.13
C ALA A 15 -10.47 2.43 -14.45
N LYS A 16 -10.49 2.25 -13.13
CA LYS A 16 -11.76 2.08 -12.39
C LYS A 16 -12.73 3.23 -12.58
N LEU A 17 -12.22 4.47 -12.60
CA LEU A 17 -13.05 5.63 -12.81
C LEU A 17 -13.56 5.71 -14.26
N LEU A 18 -12.75 5.32 -15.26
CA LEU A 18 -13.17 5.21 -16.65
C LEU A 18 -14.27 4.17 -16.84
N LEU A 19 -14.21 3.04 -16.16
CA LEU A 19 -15.29 2.03 -16.18
C LEU A 19 -16.61 2.58 -15.63
N ARG A 20 -16.54 3.49 -14.65
CA ARG A 20 -17.71 4.19 -14.15
C ARG A 20 -18.24 5.21 -15.17
N SER A 21 -17.41 6.12 -15.64
CA SER A 21 -17.62 6.97 -16.83
C SER A 21 -16.38 7.83 -17.12
N PRO A 22 -16.18 8.27 -18.38
CA PRO A 22 -15.12 9.25 -18.72
C PRO A 22 -15.23 10.55 -17.94
N ALA A 23 -16.43 11.01 -17.57
CA ALA A 23 -16.65 12.21 -16.77
C ALA A 23 -16.05 12.08 -15.36
N HIS A 24 -16.23 10.93 -14.70
CA HIS A 24 -15.63 10.67 -13.39
C HIS A 24 -14.09 10.68 -13.44
N TYR A 25 -13.51 10.07 -14.46
CA TYR A 25 -12.07 10.11 -14.68
C TYR A 25 -11.57 11.54 -14.89
N LYS A 26 -12.21 12.31 -15.77
CA LYS A 26 -11.85 13.70 -16.05
C LYS A 26 -11.86 14.56 -14.78
N THR A 27 -12.90 14.43 -13.96
CA THR A 27 -13.02 15.15 -12.69
C THR A 27 -11.90 14.76 -11.72
N SER A 28 -11.49 13.50 -11.68
CA SER A 28 -10.43 13.03 -10.78
C SER A 28 -9.04 13.58 -11.10
N LEU A 29 -8.81 14.05 -12.32
CA LEU A 29 -7.52 14.62 -12.73
C LEU A 29 -7.22 15.97 -12.04
N THR A 30 -8.26 16.71 -11.64
CA THR A 30 -8.16 18.02 -10.99
C THR A 30 -8.57 18.00 -9.53
N ALA A 31 -9.08 16.87 -9.04
CA ALA A 31 -9.50 16.74 -7.65
C ALA A 31 -8.30 16.66 -6.70
N GLU A 32 -8.29 17.46 -5.67
CA GLU A 32 -7.36 17.30 -4.55
C GLU A 32 -7.69 16.00 -3.80
N ARG A 33 -6.65 15.23 -3.48
CA ARG A 33 -6.80 14.00 -2.70
C ARG A 33 -6.55 14.32 -1.24
N GLU A 34 -7.57 14.17 -0.42
CA GLU A 34 -7.39 14.24 1.03
C GLU A 34 -6.60 13.02 1.54
N ASP A 35 -5.56 13.28 2.32
CA ASP A 35 -4.81 12.22 3.03
C ASP A 35 -5.56 11.88 4.34
N THR A 36 -6.55 11.00 4.24
CA THR A 36 -7.30 10.58 5.43
C THR A 36 -6.42 9.74 6.37
N PRO A 37 -6.72 9.71 7.69
CA PRO A 37 -5.97 8.87 8.65
C PRO A 37 -5.88 7.40 8.21
N ALA A 38 -6.96 6.85 7.63
CA ALA A 38 -6.98 5.49 7.13
C ALA A 38 -6.03 5.26 5.94
N LEU A 39 -5.97 6.21 4.99
CA LEU A 39 -5.04 6.16 3.87
C LEU A 39 -3.59 6.31 4.34
N ARG A 40 -3.34 7.17 5.33
CA ARG A 40 -2.02 7.35 5.93
C ARG A 40 -1.55 6.08 6.60
N ILE A 41 -2.37 5.45 7.44
CA ILE A 41 -2.04 4.17 8.09
C ILE A 41 -1.77 3.10 7.02
N GLY A 42 -2.62 2.98 6.00
CA GLY A 42 -2.40 2.03 4.90
C GLY A 42 -1.04 2.24 4.22
N ARG A 43 -0.72 3.47 3.82
CA ARG A 43 0.57 3.81 3.18
C ARG A 43 1.77 3.49 4.07
N LEU A 44 1.71 3.85 5.36
CA LEU A 44 2.80 3.56 6.30
C LEU A 44 2.91 2.07 6.62
N SER A 45 1.80 1.32 6.59
CA SER A 45 1.81 -0.14 6.73
C SER A 45 2.49 -0.82 5.53
N HIS A 46 2.28 -0.33 4.30
CA HIS A 46 3.02 -0.81 3.12
C HIS A 46 4.52 -0.54 3.28
N MET A 47 4.89 0.67 3.72
CA MET A 47 6.30 1.00 3.98
C MET A 47 6.91 0.07 5.04
N ALA A 48 6.22 -0.17 6.16
CA ALA A 48 6.68 -1.08 7.21
C ALA A 48 6.83 -2.53 6.71
N ALA A 49 5.94 -2.98 5.82
CA ALA A 49 5.95 -4.34 5.28
C ALA A 49 7.05 -4.57 4.22
N PHE A 50 7.21 -3.63 3.30
CA PHE A 50 8.03 -3.83 2.10
C PHE A 50 9.35 -3.06 2.11
N GLU A 51 9.44 -1.99 2.89
CA GLU A 51 10.63 -1.13 3.01
C GLU A 51 10.95 -0.82 4.49
N PRO A 52 11.15 -1.86 5.35
CA PRO A 52 11.26 -1.67 6.81
C PRO A 52 12.39 -0.73 7.23
N SER A 53 13.51 -0.70 6.53
CA SER A 53 14.60 0.25 6.79
C SER A 53 14.16 1.70 6.53
N VAL A 54 13.44 1.94 5.44
CA VAL A 54 12.88 3.26 5.12
C VAL A 54 11.86 3.68 6.17
N PHE A 55 11.00 2.74 6.61
CA PHE A 55 10.03 2.99 7.67
C PHE A 55 10.70 3.45 8.96
N ILE A 56 11.73 2.74 9.42
CA ILE A 56 12.49 3.08 10.65
C ILE A 56 13.15 4.45 10.52
N ASP A 57 13.68 4.79 9.34
CA ASP A 57 14.39 6.04 9.11
C ASP A 57 13.45 7.25 8.94
N THR A 58 12.19 7.01 8.53
CA THR A 58 11.28 8.10 8.13
C THR A 58 10.06 8.25 9.02
N VAL A 59 9.76 7.29 9.89
CA VAL A 59 8.57 7.35 10.76
C VAL A 59 8.99 7.38 12.23
N ALA A 60 8.56 8.43 12.93
CA ALA A 60 8.82 8.60 14.36
C ALA A 60 7.53 8.56 15.19
N GLU A 61 7.58 7.84 16.30
CA GLU A 61 6.52 7.85 17.30
C GLU A 61 6.50 9.19 18.05
N GLU A 62 5.33 9.82 18.14
CA GLU A 62 5.16 11.04 18.95
C GLU A 62 5.31 10.69 20.43
N PRO A 63 6.05 11.51 21.21
CA PRO A 63 6.14 11.33 22.64
C PRO A 63 4.78 11.56 23.32
N ASP A 64 4.52 10.78 24.37
CA ASP A 64 3.29 10.92 25.16
C ASP A 64 3.38 12.16 26.06
N LEU A 65 2.94 13.31 25.54
CA LEU A 65 2.99 14.62 26.17
C LEU A 65 1.62 15.25 26.26
N ASP A 66 1.32 15.87 27.42
CA ASP A 66 0.13 16.72 27.53
C ASP A 66 0.37 18.10 26.86
N ARG A 67 0.07 18.15 25.55
CA ARG A 67 0.22 19.38 24.73
C ARG A 67 -0.74 20.53 25.11
N ARG A 68 -1.57 20.40 26.15
CA ARG A 68 -2.34 21.50 26.72
C ARG A 68 -1.52 22.35 27.67
N THR A 69 -0.47 21.76 28.27
CA THR A 69 0.46 22.46 29.16
C THR A 69 1.52 23.23 28.37
N LYS A 70 2.09 24.27 28.98
CA LYS A 70 3.21 25.02 28.39
C LYS A 70 4.45 24.13 28.23
N GLU A 71 4.73 23.31 29.25
CA GLU A 71 5.85 22.37 29.23
C GLU A 71 5.71 21.34 28.12
N GLY A 72 4.57 20.66 28.01
CA GLY A 72 4.33 19.66 26.96
C GLY A 72 4.39 20.26 25.55
N LYS A 73 3.95 21.51 25.35
CA LYS A 73 4.15 22.22 24.07
C LYS A 73 5.62 22.43 23.76
N THR A 74 6.40 22.92 24.74
CA THR A 74 7.84 23.15 24.54
C THR A 74 8.58 21.86 24.22
N GLN A 75 8.31 20.77 24.95
CA GLN A 75 8.92 19.47 24.71
C GLN A 75 8.54 18.90 23.33
N TYR A 76 7.30 19.11 22.89
CA TYR A 76 6.87 18.67 21.56
C TYR A 76 7.57 19.46 20.44
N GLU A 77 7.72 20.78 20.58
CA GLU A 77 8.47 21.61 19.63
C GLU A 77 9.94 21.20 19.55
N GLU A 78 10.57 20.91 20.70
CA GLU A 78 11.94 20.39 20.73
C GLU A 78 12.04 19.02 20.02
N PHE A 79 11.09 18.12 20.28
CA PHE A 79 11.02 16.84 19.58
C PHE A 79 10.93 17.06 18.07
N LYS A 80 10.02 17.91 17.59
CA LYS A 80 9.87 18.19 16.16
C LYS A 80 11.13 18.80 15.55
N LYS A 81 11.80 19.71 16.26
CA LYS A 81 13.01 20.38 15.79
C LYS A 81 14.20 19.42 15.63
N ASN A 82 14.22 18.33 16.40
CA ASN A 82 15.27 17.32 16.34
C ASN A 82 15.03 16.25 15.27
N LEU A 83 13.87 16.25 14.65
CA LEU A 83 13.56 15.32 13.56
C LEU A 83 13.96 15.91 12.20
N PRO A 84 14.42 15.07 11.26
CA PRO A 84 14.60 15.50 9.89
C PRO A 84 13.27 15.98 9.27
N ASP A 85 13.34 16.95 8.35
CA ASP A 85 12.15 17.53 7.69
C ASP A 85 11.29 16.51 6.94
N TYR A 86 11.90 15.41 6.49
CA TYR A 86 11.22 14.32 5.80
C TYR A 86 10.52 13.32 6.75
N CYS A 87 10.73 13.46 8.07
CA CYS A 87 10.21 12.50 9.04
C CYS A 87 8.70 12.69 9.25
N ILE A 88 7.97 11.59 9.18
CA ILE A 88 6.53 11.52 9.43
C ILE A 88 6.32 11.15 10.90
N THR A 89 5.62 11.98 11.65
CA THR A 89 5.27 11.66 13.03
C THR A 89 3.90 11.02 13.12
N VAL A 90 3.78 9.98 13.93
CA VAL A 90 2.54 9.25 14.20
C VAL A 90 2.33 9.07 15.70
N LYS A 91 1.09 8.98 16.14
CA LYS A 91 0.78 8.69 17.54
C LYS A 91 1.25 7.27 17.89
N LYS A 92 1.51 7.04 19.18
CA LYS A 92 1.95 5.74 19.69
C LYS A 92 1.09 4.57 19.23
N ASN A 93 -0.24 4.68 19.39
CA ASN A 93 -1.16 3.63 18.96
C ASN A 93 -1.15 3.38 17.44
N GLU A 94 -0.99 4.45 16.62
CA GLU A 94 -0.83 4.31 15.17
C GLU A 94 0.50 3.62 14.83
N PHE A 95 1.60 4.01 15.51
CA PHE A 95 2.91 3.39 15.32
C PHE A 95 2.89 1.90 15.66
N GLU A 96 2.30 1.53 16.78
CA GLU A 96 2.13 0.14 17.19
C GLU A 96 1.32 -0.65 16.14
N THR A 97 0.18 -0.12 15.70
CA THR A 97 -0.67 -0.75 14.66
C THR A 97 0.10 -0.95 13.35
N ILE A 98 0.78 0.09 12.86
CA ILE A 98 1.56 0.04 11.62
C ILE A 98 2.68 -0.99 11.71
N SER A 99 3.42 -1.00 12.84
CA SER A 99 4.50 -1.95 13.07
C SER A 99 3.99 -3.40 13.10
N ARG A 100 2.87 -3.65 13.78
CA ARG A 100 2.24 -4.98 13.81
C ARG A 100 1.77 -5.46 12.44
N ILE A 101 1.19 -4.57 11.65
CA ILE A 101 0.81 -4.90 10.26
C ILE A 101 2.05 -5.24 9.44
N GLY A 102 3.14 -4.49 9.57
CA GLY A 102 4.40 -4.78 8.87
C GLY A 102 5.01 -6.13 9.25
N GLU A 103 5.05 -6.44 10.56
CA GLU A 103 5.50 -7.75 11.08
C GLU A 103 4.65 -8.90 10.51
N SER A 104 3.32 -8.78 10.64
CA SER A 104 2.37 -9.80 10.17
C SER A 104 2.44 -10.00 8.64
N ALA A 105 2.58 -8.94 7.86
CA ALA A 105 2.78 -9.04 6.41
C ALA A 105 4.09 -9.75 6.08
N THR A 106 5.15 -9.51 6.84
CA THR A 106 6.43 -10.22 6.71
C THR A 106 6.27 -11.71 7.02
N GLU A 107 5.50 -12.08 8.05
CA GLU A 107 5.18 -13.47 8.36
C GLU A 107 4.39 -14.13 7.23
N ALA A 108 3.39 -13.43 6.66
CA ALA A 108 2.61 -13.89 5.53
C ALA A 108 3.50 -14.19 4.31
N MET A 109 4.41 -13.28 3.96
CA MET A 109 5.36 -13.49 2.88
C MET A 109 6.28 -14.70 3.12
N LYS A 110 6.80 -14.85 4.34
CA LYS A 110 7.62 -15.98 4.73
C LYS A 110 6.86 -17.31 4.64
N SER A 111 5.57 -17.33 4.99
CA SER A 111 4.75 -18.55 4.98
C SER A 111 4.59 -19.16 3.59
N ILE A 112 4.67 -18.36 2.54
CA ILE A 112 4.61 -18.81 1.14
C ILE A 112 5.99 -18.85 0.46
N GLY A 113 7.07 -18.59 1.21
CA GLY A 113 8.43 -18.62 0.68
C GLY A 113 8.77 -17.44 -0.24
N PHE A 114 8.02 -16.33 -0.17
CA PHE A 114 8.27 -15.15 -1.00
C PHE A 114 9.54 -14.42 -0.55
N LYS A 115 10.40 -14.12 -1.51
CA LYS A 115 11.62 -13.34 -1.33
C LYS A 115 11.51 -12.05 -2.11
N ILE A 116 11.42 -10.91 -1.42
CA ILE A 116 11.33 -9.58 -2.05
C ILE A 116 12.64 -9.32 -2.82
N GLU A 117 12.50 -8.89 -4.06
CA GLU A 117 13.60 -8.37 -4.89
C GLU A 117 13.46 -6.86 -5.10
N GLN A 118 12.23 -6.38 -5.23
CA GLN A 118 11.94 -4.97 -5.47
C GLN A 118 10.63 -4.59 -4.79
N ALA A 119 10.67 -3.52 -3.98
CA ALA A 119 9.50 -2.91 -3.38
C ALA A 119 9.11 -1.63 -4.14
N GLU A 120 7.83 -1.24 -4.10
CA GLU A 120 7.29 -0.01 -4.68
C GLU A 120 7.71 0.21 -6.16
N ALA A 121 7.77 -0.90 -6.91
CA ALA A 121 8.30 -0.93 -8.27
C ALA A 121 7.38 -0.22 -9.26
N VAL A 122 7.92 0.78 -9.98
CA VAL A 122 7.17 1.53 -10.99
C VAL A 122 7.37 0.90 -12.37
N TYR A 123 6.25 0.54 -13.00
CA TYR A 123 6.19 0.03 -14.36
C TYR A 123 5.39 0.95 -15.28
N VAL A 124 5.86 1.06 -16.52
CA VAL A 124 5.17 1.78 -17.59
C VAL A 124 5.19 0.90 -18.83
N LYS A 125 4.03 0.61 -19.39
CA LYS A 125 3.89 -0.13 -20.66
C LYS A 125 3.33 0.81 -21.74
N ASP A 126 4.05 0.90 -22.83
CA ASP A 126 3.71 1.80 -23.96
C ASP A 126 3.02 1.00 -25.06
N TYR A 127 1.83 1.43 -25.46
CA TYR A 127 1.04 0.86 -26.56
C TYR A 127 0.98 1.79 -27.79
N GLY A 128 1.89 2.78 -27.87
CA GLY A 128 1.93 3.77 -28.93
C GLY A 128 0.94 4.91 -28.71
N ASN A 129 -0.35 4.64 -28.81
CA ASN A 129 -1.40 5.66 -28.64
C ASN A 129 -1.72 6.00 -27.18
N TYR A 130 -1.36 5.14 -26.27
CA TYR A 130 -1.56 5.33 -24.83
C TYR A 130 -0.52 4.56 -24.02
N LYS A 131 -0.37 4.95 -22.76
CA LYS A 131 0.53 4.28 -21.81
C LYS A 131 -0.24 3.84 -20.58
N LEU A 132 0.12 2.67 -20.06
CA LEU A 132 -0.33 2.19 -18.77
C LEU A 132 0.81 2.33 -17.78
N LYS A 133 0.48 2.65 -16.52
CA LYS A 133 1.44 2.66 -15.42
C LYS A 133 0.87 1.97 -14.19
N GLY A 134 1.78 1.47 -13.36
CA GLY A 134 1.47 0.93 -12.05
C GLY A 134 2.66 1.08 -11.13
N ARG A 135 2.38 1.13 -9.84
CA ARG A 135 3.36 0.97 -8.79
C ARG A 135 2.96 -0.26 -8.00
N VAL A 136 3.78 -1.28 -8.11
CA VAL A 136 3.54 -2.61 -7.53
C VAL A 136 4.16 -2.65 -6.14
N ASP A 137 3.43 -3.10 -5.13
CA ASP A 137 3.89 -3.10 -3.74
C ASP A 137 5.18 -3.90 -3.56
N ALA A 138 5.21 -5.15 -4.05
CA ALA A 138 6.42 -5.95 -4.08
C ALA A 138 6.46 -6.92 -5.26
N ILE A 139 7.64 -7.05 -5.86
CA ILE A 139 7.99 -8.10 -6.81
C ILE A 139 9.09 -8.92 -6.19
N GLY A 140 9.02 -10.22 -6.39
CA GLY A 140 10.00 -11.15 -5.86
C GLY A 140 9.85 -12.52 -6.48
N GLU A 141 10.23 -13.55 -5.71
CA GLU A 141 10.32 -14.92 -6.17
C GLU A 141 9.70 -15.88 -5.17
N ILE A 142 8.95 -16.86 -5.68
CA ILE A 142 8.43 -18.01 -4.94
C ILE A 142 8.86 -19.26 -5.71
N ASN A 143 9.67 -20.14 -5.10
CA ASN A 143 10.15 -21.40 -5.70
C ASN A 143 10.82 -21.25 -7.08
N GLY A 144 11.42 -20.10 -7.37
CA GLY A 144 12.08 -19.82 -8.64
C GLY A 144 11.22 -19.08 -9.65
N ASP A 145 9.93 -18.89 -9.39
CA ASP A 145 9.01 -18.15 -10.26
C ASP A 145 8.82 -16.72 -9.78
N LYS A 146 8.80 -15.77 -10.73
CA LYS A 146 8.50 -14.37 -10.42
C LYS A 146 7.05 -14.20 -9.97
N ALA A 147 6.87 -13.49 -8.88
CA ALA A 147 5.56 -13.23 -8.29
C ALA A 147 5.40 -11.77 -7.87
N ILE A 148 4.15 -11.33 -7.84
CA ILE A 148 3.72 -10.04 -7.29
C ILE A 148 3.01 -10.30 -5.97
N ILE A 149 3.31 -9.48 -4.97
CA ILE A 149 2.51 -9.35 -3.75
C ILE A 149 1.92 -7.95 -3.65
N ASP A 150 0.65 -7.90 -3.24
CA ASP A 150 -0.09 -6.67 -2.95
C ASP A 150 -0.76 -6.81 -1.57
N LEU A 151 -0.43 -5.88 -0.68
CA LEU A 151 -0.95 -5.85 0.69
C LEU A 151 -2.28 -5.10 0.75
N LYS A 152 -3.29 -5.73 1.29
CA LYS A 152 -4.61 -5.13 1.54
C LYS A 152 -4.93 -5.10 3.02
N THR A 153 -4.84 -3.92 3.63
CA THR A 153 -5.38 -3.74 4.99
C THR A 153 -6.91 -3.80 4.95
N CYS A 154 -7.51 -4.65 5.76
CA CYS A 154 -8.95 -4.93 5.74
C CYS A 154 -9.53 -4.99 7.16
N GLU A 155 -10.84 -5.07 7.25
CA GLU A 155 -11.56 -5.30 8.50
C GLU A 155 -11.50 -6.77 8.92
N SER A 156 -11.61 -7.68 7.95
CA SER A 156 -11.49 -9.12 8.17
C SER A 156 -10.79 -9.80 7.00
N ALA A 157 -9.87 -10.69 7.34
CA ALA A 157 -9.16 -11.55 6.38
C ALA A 157 -9.94 -12.86 6.07
N GLU A 158 -11.16 -13.02 6.57
CA GLU A 158 -12.00 -14.19 6.27
C GLU A 158 -12.36 -14.27 4.78
N PRO A 159 -12.36 -15.47 4.16
CA PRO A 159 -12.62 -15.62 2.72
C PRO A 159 -13.91 -14.96 2.24
N ALA A 160 -15.02 -15.14 2.98
CA ALA A 160 -16.33 -14.59 2.61
C ALA A 160 -16.38 -13.06 2.68
N ILE A 161 -15.61 -12.44 3.58
CA ILE A 161 -15.52 -10.98 3.72
C ILE A 161 -14.55 -10.41 2.69
N PHE A 162 -13.37 -11.03 2.55
CA PHE A 162 -12.37 -10.57 1.59
C PHE A 162 -12.84 -10.70 0.14
N SER A 163 -13.60 -11.76 -0.21
CA SER A 163 -14.20 -11.90 -1.55
C SER A 163 -15.13 -10.73 -1.91
N LYS A 164 -15.91 -10.23 -0.94
CA LYS A 164 -16.70 -9.00 -1.15
C LYS A 164 -15.81 -7.79 -1.41
N SER A 165 -14.69 -7.68 -0.71
CA SER A 165 -13.70 -6.62 -0.92
C SER A 165 -13.07 -6.73 -2.31
N VAL A 166 -12.74 -7.93 -2.78
CA VAL A 166 -12.23 -8.19 -4.14
C VAL A 166 -13.20 -7.65 -5.18
N ALA A 167 -14.49 -7.94 -5.05
CA ALA A 167 -15.52 -7.45 -5.95
C ALA A 167 -15.71 -5.93 -5.86
N ASN A 168 -15.91 -5.40 -4.65
CA ASN A 168 -16.23 -3.99 -4.42
C ASN A 168 -15.09 -3.05 -4.82
N TYR A 169 -13.84 -3.43 -4.57
CA TYR A 169 -12.65 -2.64 -4.90
C TYR A 169 -12.03 -3.01 -6.25
N MET A 170 -12.61 -4.02 -6.95
CA MET A 170 -12.15 -4.49 -8.24
C MET A 170 -10.70 -4.99 -8.22
N TYR A 171 -10.31 -5.77 -7.20
CA TYR A 171 -8.94 -6.29 -7.09
C TYR A 171 -8.57 -7.24 -8.22
N HIS A 172 -9.55 -7.93 -8.81
CA HIS A 172 -9.37 -8.69 -10.06
C HIS A 172 -8.84 -7.82 -11.21
N LEU A 173 -9.37 -6.59 -11.37
CA LEU A 173 -8.85 -5.65 -12.35
C LEU A 173 -7.42 -5.20 -12.00
N GLN A 174 -7.10 -5.05 -10.70
CA GLN A 174 -5.74 -4.70 -10.27
C GLN A 174 -4.74 -5.81 -10.60
N ASN A 175 -5.10 -7.06 -10.34
CA ASN A 175 -4.31 -8.23 -10.71
C ASN A 175 -4.04 -8.24 -12.23
N ALA A 176 -5.10 -8.20 -13.06
CA ALA A 176 -4.97 -8.18 -14.52
C ALA A 176 -4.10 -6.99 -14.99
N TRP A 177 -4.30 -5.80 -14.39
CA TRP A 177 -3.54 -4.60 -14.72
C TRP A 177 -2.05 -4.75 -14.45
N TYR A 178 -1.69 -5.24 -13.26
CA TYR A 178 -0.29 -5.38 -12.88
C TYR A 178 0.37 -6.53 -13.63
N SER A 179 -0.35 -7.65 -13.86
CA SER A 179 0.16 -8.73 -14.71
C SER A 179 0.41 -8.26 -16.14
N GLU A 180 -0.48 -7.43 -16.69
CA GLU A 180 -0.34 -6.86 -18.04
C GLU A 180 0.89 -5.95 -18.17
N ILE A 181 1.13 -5.07 -17.22
CA ILE A 181 2.26 -4.10 -17.33
C ILE A 181 3.61 -4.69 -16.96
N THR A 182 3.63 -5.75 -16.14
CA THR A 182 4.87 -6.39 -15.66
C THR A 182 5.24 -7.64 -16.46
N GLY A 183 4.26 -8.32 -17.03
CA GLY A 183 4.41 -9.66 -17.61
C GLY A 183 4.44 -10.79 -16.57
N ILE A 184 4.22 -10.47 -15.27
CA ILE A 184 4.20 -11.46 -14.18
C ILE A 184 2.75 -11.84 -13.89
N THR A 185 2.42 -13.14 -14.02
CA THR A 185 1.05 -13.63 -13.84
C THR A 185 0.78 -14.21 -12.45
N LEU A 186 1.84 -14.60 -11.72
CA LEU A 186 1.70 -15.11 -10.37
C LEU A 186 1.47 -13.95 -9.40
N PHE A 187 0.24 -13.81 -8.91
CA PHE A 187 -0.18 -12.66 -8.11
C PHE A 187 -0.84 -13.09 -6.80
N TYR A 188 -0.38 -12.54 -5.70
CA TYR A 188 -0.90 -12.81 -4.37
C TYR A 188 -1.38 -11.54 -3.68
N PHE A 189 -2.54 -11.61 -3.04
CA PHE A 189 -3.01 -10.61 -2.10
C PHE A 189 -2.73 -11.09 -0.67
N ILE A 190 -2.13 -10.23 0.15
CA ILE A 190 -2.10 -10.41 1.59
C ILE A 190 -3.25 -9.59 2.17
N ALA A 191 -4.33 -10.26 2.59
CA ALA A 191 -5.39 -9.63 3.37
C ALA A 191 -4.96 -9.58 4.83
N GLN A 192 -4.77 -8.37 5.36
CA GLN A 192 -4.23 -8.09 6.68
C GLN A 192 -5.24 -7.31 7.53
N GLU A 193 -5.66 -7.84 8.65
CA GLU A 193 -6.52 -7.13 9.60
C GLU A 193 -5.77 -6.00 10.30
N LYS A 194 -6.46 -4.88 10.54
CA LYS A 194 -5.90 -3.68 11.17
C LYS A 194 -5.99 -3.67 12.69
N GLU A 195 -6.82 -4.56 13.24
CA GLU A 195 -7.09 -4.67 14.66
C GLU A 195 -6.55 -6.00 15.20
N PRO A 196 -6.25 -6.09 16.51
CA PRO A 196 -5.87 -7.36 17.12
C PRO A 196 -6.91 -8.47 16.88
N PRO A 197 -6.50 -9.69 16.56
CA PRO A 197 -5.13 -10.22 16.68
C PRO A 197 -4.23 -9.97 15.46
N TYR A 198 -4.56 -9.04 14.54
CA TYR A 198 -3.83 -8.75 13.31
C TYR A 198 -3.73 -9.98 12.40
N ALA A 199 -4.82 -10.72 12.31
CA ALA A 199 -4.88 -11.92 11.49
C ALA A 199 -4.67 -11.59 10.01
N TRP A 200 -4.07 -12.54 9.29
CA TRP A 200 -3.81 -12.39 7.87
C TRP A 200 -4.11 -13.66 7.10
N ARG A 201 -4.36 -13.51 5.82
CA ARG A 201 -4.44 -14.62 4.86
C ARG A 201 -3.84 -14.21 3.53
N VAL A 202 -3.26 -15.18 2.84
CA VAL A 202 -2.77 -15.02 1.48
C VAL A 202 -3.79 -15.59 0.51
N TYR A 203 -4.10 -14.83 -0.53
CA TYR A 203 -5.06 -15.17 -1.57
C TYR A 203 -4.45 -15.07 -2.95
N THR A 204 -4.85 -15.99 -3.82
CA THR A 204 -4.76 -15.85 -5.28
C THR A 204 -6.16 -15.72 -5.85
N LEU A 205 -6.29 -15.10 -7.00
CA LEU A 205 -7.54 -15.15 -7.76
C LEU A 205 -7.43 -16.29 -8.77
N ASP A 206 -8.50 -17.06 -8.92
CA ASP A 206 -8.59 -18.07 -9.97
C ASP A 206 -8.81 -17.42 -11.35
N GLU A 207 -8.59 -18.20 -12.42
CA GLU A 207 -8.73 -17.71 -13.80
C GLU A 207 -10.15 -17.24 -14.12
N GLY A 208 -11.16 -17.73 -13.41
CA GLY A 208 -12.56 -17.31 -13.57
C GLY A 208 -12.88 -15.98 -12.88
N SER A 209 -11.96 -15.47 -12.05
CA SER A 209 -12.09 -14.21 -11.30
C SER A 209 -11.37 -13.03 -11.93
N ILE A 210 -10.64 -13.25 -13.03
CA ILE A 210 -9.79 -12.24 -13.73
C ILE A 210 -10.46 -11.77 -15.01
#